data_50a761eb7ab3a0e5c9d76719d85b9729
#
_entry.id   50a761eb7ab3a0e5c9d76719d85b9729
#
_cell.length_a   1.000
_cell.length_b   1.000
_cell.length_c   1.000
_cell.angle_alpha   90.00
_cell.angle_beta   90.00
_cell.angle_gamma   90.00
#
_symmetry.space_group_name_H-M   'P 1'
#
loop_
_entity.id
_entity.type
_entity.pdbx_description
1 polymer ?
#
loop_
_entity_poly.entity_id
_entity_poly.type
_entity_poly.pdbx_seq_one_letter_code
_entity_poly.pdbx_strand_id
1 'polypeptide(L)'
;MNEMFKDCYSLTSLDLSNFDINNLQTMNDIFSGCFQLRSINLPNFKKNQLTQLDNIFQNCKSLISLDLSNFNTSKVGSMRCMFSGCSSLISLNLSSFNTSSVQLMGNLFTGCSSLVSLDLSNLNTQKVNNMDNLFKDCSSLTSIDLSNFLTDSTKSINNIFYGCSNLSYIDISSFSFNYMSNPSIFDKNIPSVGTIVVKDENVENKIKNKITHWKFQYKNISSNI
;
A
#
# COMPACT_ATOMS: atom_id res chain seq x y z
N MET A 1 -20.73 10.23 -4.87
CA MET A 1 -19.89 11.40 -4.50
C MET A 1 -18.50 11.35 -5.18
N ASN A 2 -18.36 10.63 -6.28
CA ASN A 2 -17.07 10.58 -6.97
C ASN A 2 -16.65 11.98 -7.42
N GLU A 3 -15.36 12.28 -7.34
CA GLU A 3 -14.72 13.50 -7.85
C GLU A 3 -15.20 14.83 -7.23
N MET A 4 -15.95 14.82 -6.12
CA MET A 4 -16.61 16.03 -5.59
C MET A 4 -15.64 17.18 -5.28
N PHE A 5 -14.44 16.86 -4.78
CA PHE A 5 -13.38 17.84 -4.47
C PHE A 5 -12.11 17.59 -5.29
N LYS A 6 -12.23 16.82 -6.39
CA LYS A 6 -11.10 16.55 -7.28
C LYS A 6 -10.49 17.85 -7.77
N ASP A 7 -9.14 17.88 -7.77
CA ASP A 7 -8.36 19.02 -8.25
C ASP A 7 -8.63 20.36 -7.54
N CYS A 8 -9.18 20.30 -6.31
CA CYS A 8 -9.29 21.49 -5.46
C CYS A 8 -7.89 21.87 -4.93
N TYR A 9 -7.03 22.38 -5.81
CA TYR A 9 -5.59 22.60 -5.57
C TYR A 9 -5.27 23.51 -4.39
N SER A 10 -6.13 24.47 -4.08
CA SER A 10 -5.94 25.45 -2.99
C SER A 10 -6.62 25.05 -1.68
N LEU A 11 -7.33 23.93 -1.64
CA LEU A 11 -8.01 23.45 -0.45
C LEU A 11 -6.98 23.01 0.60
N THR A 12 -6.94 23.68 1.76
CA THR A 12 -5.96 23.38 2.83
C THR A 12 -6.54 22.53 3.94
N SER A 13 -7.84 22.65 4.20
CA SER A 13 -8.56 21.85 5.19
C SER A 13 -10.01 21.68 4.80
N LEU A 14 -10.65 20.61 5.26
CA LEU A 14 -12.06 20.33 4.99
C LEU A 14 -12.68 19.59 6.17
N ASP A 15 -13.88 20.00 6.57
CA ASP A 15 -14.67 19.28 7.57
C ASP A 15 -15.92 18.67 6.93
N LEU A 16 -15.95 17.34 6.91
CA LEU A 16 -17.06 16.53 6.41
C LEU A 16 -17.71 15.71 7.53
N SER A 17 -17.40 15.97 8.81
CA SER A 17 -17.83 15.16 9.95
C SER A 17 -19.36 14.98 10.03
N ASN A 18 -20.12 15.96 9.55
CA ASN A 18 -21.58 15.95 9.54
C ASN A 18 -22.22 15.45 8.23
N PHE A 19 -21.42 14.98 7.27
CA PHE A 19 -21.98 14.45 6.03
C PHE A 19 -22.64 13.08 6.24
N ASP A 20 -23.86 12.93 5.77
CA ASP A 20 -24.52 11.62 5.71
C ASP A 20 -24.04 10.83 4.50
N ILE A 21 -23.35 9.73 4.78
CA ILE A 21 -22.77 8.84 3.78
C ILE A 21 -23.30 7.40 3.88
N ASN A 22 -24.38 7.17 4.62
CA ASN A 22 -24.89 5.82 4.93
C ASN A 22 -25.19 4.98 3.66
N ASN A 23 -25.58 5.61 2.56
CA ASN A 23 -25.92 4.95 1.30
C ASN A 23 -24.77 5.03 0.25
N LEU A 24 -23.58 5.49 0.66
CA LEU A 24 -22.48 5.68 -0.26
C LEU A 24 -21.84 4.34 -0.62
N GLN A 25 -21.73 4.05 -1.90
CA GLN A 25 -21.10 2.83 -2.43
C GLN A 25 -19.70 3.08 -3.00
N THR A 26 -19.43 4.28 -3.50
CA THR A 26 -18.14 4.65 -4.08
C THR A 26 -17.73 6.07 -3.71
N MET A 27 -16.42 6.28 -3.53
CA MET A 27 -15.80 7.58 -3.23
C MET A 27 -14.58 7.81 -4.13
N ASN A 28 -14.57 7.25 -5.30
CA ASN A 28 -13.40 7.36 -6.16
C ASN A 28 -13.05 8.81 -6.46
N ASP A 29 -11.75 9.12 -6.42
CA ASP A 29 -11.17 10.42 -6.77
C ASP A 29 -11.68 11.61 -5.93
N ILE A 30 -12.38 11.40 -4.81
CA ILE A 30 -13.09 12.51 -4.13
C ILE A 30 -12.17 13.65 -3.71
N PHE A 31 -10.92 13.37 -3.30
CA PHE A 31 -9.91 14.38 -2.94
C PHE A 31 -8.67 14.30 -3.84
N SER A 32 -8.75 13.56 -4.94
CA SER A 32 -7.64 13.42 -5.89
C SER A 32 -7.18 14.81 -6.36
N GLY A 33 -5.86 15.06 -6.30
CA GLY A 33 -5.29 16.34 -6.73
C GLY A 33 -5.46 17.50 -5.74
N CYS A 34 -5.96 17.29 -4.53
CA CYS A 34 -5.99 18.31 -3.48
C CYS A 34 -4.58 18.54 -2.92
N PHE A 35 -3.68 19.16 -3.70
CA PHE A 35 -2.24 19.25 -3.41
C PHE A 35 -1.90 19.93 -2.08
N GLN A 36 -2.72 20.92 -1.65
CA GLN A 36 -2.49 21.68 -0.43
C GLN A 36 -3.28 21.16 0.78
N LEU A 37 -4.05 20.11 0.64
CA LEU A 37 -4.84 19.55 1.74
C LEU A 37 -3.93 19.02 2.83
N ARG A 38 -3.99 19.64 4.02
CA ARG A 38 -3.17 19.29 5.20
C ARG A 38 -3.93 18.50 6.23
N SER A 39 -5.24 18.76 6.36
CA SER A 39 -6.11 18.08 7.32
C SER A 39 -7.51 17.91 6.77
N ILE A 40 -8.16 16.83 7.18
CA ILE A 40 -9.52 16.54 6.82
C ILE A 40 -10.23 15.82 7.98
N ASN A 41 -11.41 16.30 8.35
CA ASN A 41 -12.31 15.62 9.25
C ASN A 41 -13.28 14.78 8.41
N LEU A 42 -13.11 13.48 8.46
CA LEU A 42 -13.93 12.56 7.68
C LEU A 42 -15.23 12.19 8.42
N PRO A 43 -16.30 11.87 7.69
CA PRO A 43 -17.56 11.43 8.30
C PRO A 43 -17.40 10.00 8.87
N ASN A 44 -18.44 9.53 9.58
CA ASN A 44 -18.44 8.19 10.13
C ASN A 44 -18.75 7.13 9.07
N PHE A 45 -17.77 6.33 8.72
CA PHE A 45 -17.85 5.27 7.70
C PHE A 45 -18.28 3.90 8.23
N LYS A 46 -18.62 3.74 9.50
CA LYS A 46 -18.94 2.41 10.08
C LYS A 46 -20.14 1.72 9.43
N LYS A 47 -21.10 2.47 8.94
CA LYS A 47 -22.36 1.95 8.37
C LYS A 47 -22.39 1.97 6.84
N ASN A 48 -21.34 2.43 6.18
CA ASN A 48 -21.31 2.53 4.71
C ASN A 48 -21.25 1.15 4.03
N GLN A 49 -21.46 1.15 2.72
CA GLN A 49 -21.42 -0.02 1.85
C GLN A 49 -20.38 0.17 0.74
N LEU A 50 -19.24 0.82 1.07
CA LEU A 50 -18.20 1.13 0.09
C LEU A 50 -17.64 -0.14 -0.55
N THR A 51 -17.58 -0.14 -1.86
CA THR A 51 -17.03 -1.22 -2.68
C THR A 51 -15.75 -0.81 -3.41
N GLN A 52 -15.51 0.50 -3.57
CA GLN A 52 -14.34 1.06 -4.22
C GLN A 52 -13.84 2.30 -3.49
N LEU A 53 -12.52 2.39 -3.36
CA LEU A 53 -11.78 3.48 -2.73
C LEU A 53 -10.61 3.95 -3.61
N ASP A 54 -10.78 3.85 -4.94
CA ASP A 54 -9.72 4.20 -5.89
C ASP A 54 -9.43 5.70 -5.87
N ASN A 55 -8.15 6.06 -5.84
CA ASN A 55 -7.63 7.43 -5.95
C ASN A 55 -8.13 8.43 -4.88
N ILE A 56 -8.71 8.00 -3.76
CA ILE A 56 -9.39 8.92 -2.81
C ILE A 56 -8.48 10.09 -2.42
N PHE A 57 -7.24 9.80 -2.01
CA PHE A 57 -6.26 10.81 -1.59
C PHE A 57 -5.10 10.93 -2.58
N GLN A 58 -5.29 10.49 -3.82
CA GLN A 58 -4.22 10.56 -4.81
C GLN A 58 -3.72 11.99 -4.95
N ASN A 59 -2.38 12.18 -4.86
CA ASN A 59 -1.72 13.47 -4.94
C ASN A 59 -2.16 14.50 -3.86
N CYS A 60 -2.64 14.06 -2.70
CA CYS A 60 -2.77 14.93 -1.53
C CYS A 60 -1.36 15.18 -0.93
N LYS A 61 -0.54 15.95 -1.63
CA LYS A 61 0.91 16.09 -1.37
C LYS A 61 1.24 16.67 0.00
N SER A 62 0.38 17.52 0.56
CA SER A 62 0.58 18.20 1.85
C SER A 62 -0.03 17.46 3.04
N LEU A 63 -0.68 16.31 2.82
CA LEU A 63 -1.32 15.54 3.87
C LEU A 63 -0.24 14.84 4.72
N ILE A 64 -0.17 15.17 6.02
CA ILE A 64 0.85 14.67 6.94
C ILE A 64 0.37 13.42 7.68
N SER A 65 -0.89 13.41 8.07
CA SER A 65 -1.55 12.31 8.78
C SER A 65 -3.02 12.22 8.40
N LEU A 66 -3.62 11.07 8.63
CA LEU A 66 -5.02 10.83 8.29
C LEU A 66 -5.62 9.84 9.30
N ASP A 67 -6.76 10.20 9.89
CA ASP A 67 -7.53 9.29 10.73
C ASP A 67 -8.51 8.48 9.86
N LEU A 68 -8.26 7.19 9.76
CA LEU A 68 -9.08 6.22 9.03
C LEU A 68 -9.76 5.22 9.97
N SER A 69 -9.72 5.43 11.29
CA SER A 69 -10.24 4.50 12.30
C SER A 69 -11.71 4.14 12.14
N ASN A 70 -12.46 4.99 11.46
CA ASN A 70 -13.89 4.83 11.20
C ASN A 70 -14.21 4.18 9.83
N PHE A 71 -13.19 3.83 9.02
CA PHE A 71 -13.43 3.23 7.70
C PHE A 71 -13.86 1.77 7.82
N ASN A 72 -15.05 1.45 7.31
CA ASN A 72 -15.46 0.08 7.08
C ASN A 72 -15.10 -0.33 5.65
N THR A 73 -14.07 -1.14 5.51
CA THR A 73 -13.56 -1.58 4.20
C THR A 73 -13.93 -3.03 3.86
N SER A 74 -14.79 -3.67 4.64
CA SER A 74 -15.09 -5.11 4.54
C SER A 74 -15.65 -5.56 3.17
N LYS A 75 -16.28 -4.65 2.41
CA LYS A 75 -16.82 -4.90 1.07
C LYS A 75 -15.99 -4.30 -0.06
N VAL A 76 -14.87 -3.67 0.26
CA VAL A 76 -14.03 -2.98 -0.72
C VAL A 76 -13.28 -3.99 -1.57
N GLY A 77 -13.50 -3.93 -2.87
CA GLY A 77 -12.81 -4.76 -3.87
C GLY A 77 -11.60 -4.08 -4.52
N SER A 78 -11.53 -2.76 -4.47
CA SER A 78 -10.42 -1.99 -5.06
C SER A 78 -10.02 -0.80 -4.20
N MET A 79 -8.69 -0.65 -4.03
CA MET A 79 -8.02 0.45 -3.30
C MET A 79 -6.86 1.02 -4.14
N ARG A 80 -6.98 0.97 -5.46
CA ARG A 80 -5.90 1.44 -6.35
C ARG A 80 -5.58 2.89 -6.11
N CYS A 81 -4.27 3.21 -6.06
CA CYS A 81 -3.78 4.58 -5.93
C CYS A 81 -4.34 5.37 -4.73
N MET A 82 -4.93 4.72 -3.72
CA MET A 82 -5.66 5.41 -2.64
C MET A 82 -4.82 6.49 -1.96
N PHE A 83 -3.52 6.24 -1.75
CA PHE A 83 -2.58 7.18 -1.14
C PHE A 83 -1.44 7.57 -2.09
N SER A 84 -1.57 7.25 -3.38
CA SER A 84 -0.51 7.55 -4.36
C SER A 84 -0.20 9.04 -4.40
N GLY A 85 1.09 9.41 -4.28
CA GLY A 85 1.54 10.80 -4.31
C GLY A 85 1.28 11.59 -3.02
N CYS A 86 0.88 10.93 -1.90
CA CYS A 86 0.83 11.57 -0.58
C CYS A 86 2.25 11.76 -0.03
N SER A 87 3.04 12.64 -0.65
CA SER A 87 4.48 12.74 -0.44
C SER A 87 4.89 13.26 0.94
N SER A 88 4.01 13.96 1.67
CA SER A 88 4.26 14.42 3.04
C SER A 88 3.72 13.47 4.12
N LEU A 89 3.09 12.35 3.75
CA LEU A 89 2.52 11.40 4.70
C LEU A 89 3.64 10.69 5.46
N ILE A 90 3.72 10.91 6.78
CA ILE A 90 4.78 10.37 7.63
C ILE A 90 4.38 9.02 8.22
N SER A 91 3.11 8.87 8.59
CA SER A 91 2.55 7.66 9.19
C SER A 91 1.10 7.45 8.77
N LEU A 92 0.66 6.22 8.79
CA LEU A 92 -0.71 5.83 8.47
C LEU A 92 -1.13 4.64 9.34
N ASN A 93 -2.26 4.78 10.02
CA ASN A 93 -2.85 3.69 10.78
C ASN A 93 -3.92 2.99 9.94
N LEU A 94 -3.66 1.73 9.60
CA LEU A 94 -4.56 0.88 8.81
C LEU A 94 -5.21 -0.24 9.65
N SER A 95 -5.11 -0.20 10.99
CA SER A 95 -5.59 -1.27 11.88
C SER A 95 -7.09 -1.56 11.77
N SER A 96 -7.88 -0.58 11.31
CA SER A 96 -9.33 -0.74 11.06
C SER A 96 -9.66 -1.40 9.71
N PHE A 97 -8.68 -1.55 8.81
CA PHE A 97 -8.93 -2.03 7.45
C PHE A 97 -9.15 -3.55 7.43
N ASN A 98 -10.27 -3.96 6.88
CA ASN A 98 -10.51 -5.35 6.47
C ASN A 98 -10.36 -5.46 4.96
N THR A 99 -9.28 -6.09 4.49
CA THR A 99 -8.96 -6.20 3.08
C THR A 99 -9.28 -7.57 2.48
N SER A 100 -10.05 -8.40 3.18
CA SER A 100 -10.40 -9.77 2.75
C SER A 100 -11.19 -9.86 1.43
N SER A 101 -11.80 -8.76 0.99
CA SER A 101 -12.50 -8.66 -0.30
C SER A 101 -11.67 -8.00 -1.40
N VAL A 102 -10.52 -7.41 -1.06
CA VAL A 102 -9.74 -6.59 -1.99
C VAL A 102 -9.04 -7.45 -3.04
N GLN A 103 -9.19 -7.06 -4.29
CA GLN A 103 -8.55 -7.68 -5.45
C GLN A 103 -7.48 -6.80 -6.10
N LEU A 104 -7.61 -5.48 -5.98
CA LEU A 104 -6.73 -4.51 -6.64
C LEU A 104 -6.12 -3.56 -5.61
N MET A 105 -4.78 -3.62 -5.47
CA MET A 105 -3.98 -2.75 -4.60
C MET A 105 -2.88 -2.00 -5.36
N GLY A 106 -2.87 -2.06 -6.67
CA GLY A 106 -1.81 -1.42 -7.46
C GLY A 106 -1.65 0.05 -7.15
N ASN A 107 -0.40 0.51 -7.02
CA ASN A 107 -0.03 1.90 -6.71
C ASN A 107 -0.54 2.43 -5.36
N LEU A 108 -0.97 1.59 -4.42
CA LEU A 108 -1.64 2.03 -3.18
C LEU A 108 -0.85 3.10 -2.43
N PHE A 109 0.50 2.94 -2.30
CA PHE A 109 1.40 3.86 -1.61
C PHE A 109 2.46 4.48 -2.53
N THR A 110 2.30 4.40 -3.87
CA THR A 110 3.26 4.99 -4.80
C THR A 110 3.54 6.44 -4.46
N GLY A 111 4.83 6.82 -4.32
CA GLY A 111 5.24 8.20 -4.08
C GLY A 111 4.94 8.73 -2.67
N CYS A 112 4.64 7.87 -1.69
CA CYS A 112 4.61 8.23 -0.27
C CYS A 112 6.05 8.42 0.24
N SER A 113 6.75 9.43 -0.28
CA SER A 113 8.20 9.58 -0.13
C SER A 113 8.66 9.92 1.29
N SER A 114 7.77 10.43 2.16
CA SER A 114 8.08 10.70 3.58
C SER A 114 7.72 9.56 4.52
N LEU A 115 7.13 8.47 4.03
CA LEU A 115 6.71 7.33 4.84
C LEU A 115 7.93 6.53 5.28
N VAL A 116 8.21 6.48 6.59
CA VAL A 116 9.40 5.82 7.15
C VAL A 116 9.12 4.35 7.48
N SER A 117 7.93 4.05 7.98
CA SER A 117 7.48 2.71 8.34
C SER A 117 5.98 2.57 8.16
N LEU A 118 5.49 1.35 7.99
CA LEU A 118 4.07 1.06 7.84
C LEU A 118 3.76 -0.31 8.43
N ASP A 119 2.79 -0.36 9.35
CA ASP A 119 2.27 -1.62 9.87
C ASP A 119 1.17 -2.14 8.92
N LEU A 120 1.44 -3.30 8.33
CA LEU A 120 0.56 -3.97 7.38
C LEU A 120 0.09 -5.34 7.89
N SER A 121 0.37 -5.65 9.16
CA SER A 121 0.16 -6.98 9.76
C SER A 121 -1.29 -7.47 9.71
N ASN A 122 -2.25 -6.54 9.67
CA ASN A 122 -3.68 -6.85 9.60
C ASN A 122 -4.24 -6.97 8.18
N LEU A 123 -3.45 -6.65 7.13
CA LEU A 123 -3.95 -6.71 5.76
C LEU A 123 -3.99 -8.14 5.22
N ASN A 124 -5.13 -8.55 4.71
CA ASN A 124 -5.31 -9.82 4.03
C ASN A 124 -5.18 -9.63 2.51
N THR A 125 -4.22 -10.31 1.89
CA THR A 125 -3.95 -10.20 0.45
C THR A 125 -4.33 -11.43 -0.35
N GLN A 126 -5.00 -12.40 0.26
CA GLN A 126 -5.31 -13.70 -0.36
C GLN A 126 -6.04 -13.59 -1.71
N LYS A 127 -6.88 -12.56 -1.89
CA LYS A 127 -7.62 -12.34 -3.14
C LYS A 127 -6.99 -11.30 -4.06
N VAL A 128 -5.87 -10.69 -3.63
CA VAL A 128 -5.25 -9.62 -4.42
C VAL A 128 -4.57 -10.20 -5.65
N ASN A 129 -4.99 -9.74 -6.81
CA ASN A 129 -4.43 -10.18 -8.10
C ASN A 129 -3.47 -9.17 -8.73
N ASN A 130 -3.47 -7.92 -8.27
CA ASN A 130 -2.52 -6.88 -8.74
C ASN A 130 -1.98 -6.06 -7.58
N MET A 131 -0.64 -6.05 -7.44
CA MET A 131 0.14 -5.28 -6.47
C MET A 131 1.22 -4.43 -7.17
N ASP A 132 1.08 -4.14 -8.47
CA ASP A 132 2.08 -3.35 -9.20
C ASP A 132 2.32 -2.00 -8.52
N ASN A 133 3.59 -1.61 -8.42
CA ASN A 133 4.04 -0.34 -7.87
C ASN A 133 3.57 -0.06 -6.42
N LEU A 134 3.28 -1.09 -5.61
CA LEU A 134 2.62 -0.92 -4.31
C LEU A 134 3.34 0.10 -3.41
N PHE A 135 4.69 0.06 -3.34
CA PHE A 135 5.54 0.97 -2.58
C PHE A 135 6.52 1.75 -3.48
N LYS A 136 6.22 1.84 -4.77
CA LYS A 136 7.09 2.57 -5.70
C LYS A 136 7.34 3.99 -5.20
N ASP A 137 8.62 4.43 -5.25
CA ASP A 137 9.07 5.76 -4.84
C ASP A 137 8.78 6.12 -3.35
N CYS A 138 8.64 5.11 -2.46
CA CYS A 138 8.62 5.29 -1.01
C CYS A 138 10.07 5.46 -0.52
N SER A 139 10.71 6.57 -0.86
CA SER A 139 12.15 6.77 -0.71
C SER A 139 12.64 6.84 0.75
N SER A 140 11.79 7.21 1.71
CA SER A 140 12.14 7.22 3.14
C SER A 140 11.91 5.90 3.87
N LEU A 141 11.27 4.91 3.21
CA LEU A 141 10.99 3.62 3.81
C LEU A 141 12.30 2.85 4.06
N THR A 142 12.57 2.48 5.31
CA THR A 142 13.80 1.80 5.70
C THR A 142 13.66 0.30 5.87
N SER A 143 12.46 -0.15 6.25
CA SER A 143 12.12 -1.56 6.43
C SER A 143 10.66 -1.81 6.07
N ILE A 144 10.36 -3.01 5.62
CA ILE A 144 8.99 -3.46 5.36
C ILE A 144 8.84 -4.95 5.71
N ASP A 145 7.80 -5.25 6.48
CA ASP A 145 7.39 -6.62 6.77
C ASP A 145 6.11 -6.96 5.99
N LEU A 146 6.25 -7.86 5.02
CA LEU A 146 5.16 -8.42 4.21
C LEU A 146 5.03 -9.92 4.45
N SER A 147 5.46 -10.42 5.62
CA SER A 147 5.42 -11.85 5.97
C SER A 147 4.01 -12.42 6.05
N ASN A 148 2.98 -11.56 6.12
CA ASN A 148 1.57 -11.93 6.06
C ASN A 148 0.95 -11.79 4.66
N PHE A 149 1.70 -11.28 3.66
CA PHE A 149 1.18 -11.07 2.31
C PHE A 149 1.23 -12.36 1.49
N LEU A 150 0.07 -12.97 1.31
CA LEU A 150 -0.08 -14.14 0.44
C LEU A 150 -0.19 -13.68 -1.02
N THR A 151 0.66 -14.24 -1.88
CA THR A 151 0.71 -13.87 -3.30
C THR A 151 0.27 -15.00 -4.24
N ASP A 152 -0.38 -16.03 -3.70
CA ASP A 152 -0.83 -17.19 -4.49
C ASP A 152 -1.87 -16.84 -5.57
N SER A 153 -2.65 -15.77 -5.37
CA SER A 153 -3.61 -15.26 -6.35
C SER A 153 -3.05 -14.12 -7.20
N THR A 154 -1.84 -13.63 -6.88
CA THR A 154 -1.27 -12.43 -7.49
C THR A 154 -0.73 -12.72 -8.89
N LYS A 155 -1.21 -11.97 -9.87
CA LYS A 155 -0.82 -12.08 -11.29
C LYS A 155 0.25 -11.05 -11.67
N SER A 156 0.31 -9.93 -10.95
CA SER A 156 1.26 -8.86 -11.21
C SER A 156 1.71 -8.17 -9.93
N ILE A 157 3.05 -7.99 -9.80
CA ILE A 157 3.73 -7.42 -8.64
C ILE A 157 4.96 -6.59 -9.07
N ASN A 158 4.92 -6.02 -10.27
CA ASN A 158 6.06 -5.33 -10.84
C ASN A 158 6.35 -4.03 -10.08
N ASN A 159 7.65 -3.70 -9.98
CA ASN A 159 8.16 -2.45 -9.42
C ASN A 159 7.69 -2.17 -7.97
N ILE A 160 7.35 -3.21 -7.20
CA ILE A 160 6.79 -3.03 -5.86
C ILE A 160 7.70 -2.16 -4.97
N PHE A 161 9.02 -2.26 -5.13
CA PHE A 161 10.02 -1.48 -4.39
C PHE A 161 10.86 -0.55 -5.28
N TYR A 162 10.36 -0.23 -6.48
CA TYR A 162 11.05 0.73 -7.36
C TYR A 162 11.24 2.07 -6.64
N GLY A 163 12.46 2.63 -6.62
CA GLY A 163 12.73 3.94 -6.02
C GLY A 163 12.71 3.97 -4.48
N CYS A 164 12.64 2.81 -3.79
CA CYS A 164 12.77 2.73 -2.34
C CYS A 164 14.25 2.85 -1.92
N SER A 165 14.85 4.02 -2.09
CA SER A 165 16.30 4.23 -2.01
C SER A 165 16.92 4.06 -0.61
N ASN A 166 16.12 4.02 0.46
CA ASN A 166 16.57 3.79 1.83
C ASN A 166 16.18 2.41 2.38
N LEU A 167 15.51 1.57 1.58
CA LEU A 167 14.96 0.29 2.03
C LEU A 167 16.08 -0.76 2.20
N SER A 168 16.41 -1.12 3.43
CA SER A 168 17.51 -2.03 3.77
C SER A 168 17.07 -3.36 4.40
N TYR A 169 15.80 -3.50 4.76
CA TYR A 169 15.22 -4.74 5.26
C TYR A 169 13.86 -5.01 4.63
N ILE A 170 13.67 -6.25 4.13
CA ILE A 170 12.41 -6.69 3.51
C ILE A 170 12.10 -8.10 3.99
N ASP A 171 10.89 -8.33 4.51
CA ASP A 171 10.38 -9.67 4.72
C ASP A 171 9.28 -10.00 3.71
N ILE A 172 9.57 -10.91 2.80
CA ILE A 172 8.62 -11.49 1.82
C ILE A 172 8.53 -13.01 1.99
N SER A 173 8.69 -13.49 3.22
CA SER A 173 8.74 -14.92 3.53
C SER A 173 7.45 -15.69 3.22
N SER A 174 6.36 -15.00 2.93
CA SER A 174 5.10 -15.62 2.47
C SER A 174 4.85 -15.50 0.97
N PHE A 175 5.77 -14.86 0.23
CA PHE A 175 5.59 -14.71 -1.22
C PHE A 175 5.76 -16.06 -1.94
N SER A 176 4.87 -16.29 -2.89
CA SER A 176 5.01 -17.30 -3.93
C SER A 176 4.90 -16.60 -5.29
N PHE A 177 5.78 -16.88 -6.21
CA PHE A 177 5.72 -16.32 -7.57
C PHE A 177 5.15 -17.36 -8.55
N ASN A 178 4.06 -18.05 -8.17
CA ASN A 178 3.51 -19.19 -8.91
C ASN A 178 3.09 -18.81 -10.34
N TYR A 179 2.55 -17.60 -10.52
CA TYR A 179 2.10 -17.10 -11.83
C TYR A 179 3.12 -16.17 -12.50
N MET A 180 4.33 -16.02 -11.93
CA MET A 180 5.34 -15.08 -12.38
C MET A 180 6.67 -15.78 -12.63
N SER A 181 7.10 -15.83 -13.88
CA SER A 181 8.40 -16.45 -14.26
C SER A 181 9.59 -15.55 -13.93
N ASN A 182 9.41 -14.24 -14.01
CA ASN A 182 10.47 -13.24 -13.77
C ASN A 182 9.89 -11.99 -13.12
N PRO A 183 9.58 -12.02 -11.80
CA PRO A 183 9.00 -10.88 -11.11
C PRO A 183 10.00 -9.71 -11.05
N SER A 184 9.60 -8.55 -11.54
CA SER A 184 10.42 -7.33 -11.52
C SER A 184 10.09 -6.49 -10.28
N ILE A 185 10.37 -7.03 -9.08
CA ILE A 185 10.03 -6.36 -7.82
C ILE A 185 11.01 -5.24 -7.43
N PHE A 186 12.23 -5.27 -7.95
CA PHE A 186 13.30 -4.30 -7.69
C PHE A 186 13.75 -3.60 -8.97
N ASP A 187 14.37 -2.43 -8.78
CA ASP A 187 15.08 -1.68 -9.82
C ASP A 187 16.49 -1.28 -9.36
N LYS A 188 17.11 -0.38 -10.13
CA LYS A 188 18.48 0.08 -9.90
C LYS A 188 18.62 1.03 -8.70
N ASN A 189 17.55 1.56 -8.16
CA ASN A 189 17.57 2.64 -7.16
C ASN A 189 17.30 2.14 -5.72
N ILE A 190 17.36 0.84 -5.48
CA ILE A 190 17.37 0.30 -4.11
C ILE A 190 18.78 0.40 -3.53
N PRO A 191 18.97 0.35 -2.21
CA PRO A 191 20.30 0.33 -1.58
C PRO A 191 21.15 -0.80 -2.13
N SER A 192 22.47 -0.56 -2.22
CA SER A 192 23.42 -1.57 -2.70
C SER A 192 23.53 -2.78 -1.77
N VAL A 193 23.17 -2.61 -0.49
CA VAL A 193 23.19 -3.69 0.51
C VAL A 193 21.91 -3.66 1.35
N GLY A 194 21.49 -4.84 1.78
CA GLY A 194 20.33 -5.00 2.64
C GLY A 194 20.13 -6.45 3.04
N THR A 195 19.03 -6.72 3.76
CA THR A 195 18.61 -8.07 4.14
C THR A 195 17.21 -8.33 3.61
N ILE A 196 17.02 -9.47 2.99
CA ILE A 196 15.71 -9.94 2.55
C ILE A 196 15.42 -11.33 3.13
N VAL A 197 14.25 -11.46 3.75
CA VAL A 197 13.74 -12.74 4.23
C VAL A 197 12.81 -13.31 3.17
N VAL A 198 13.11 -14.53 2.74
CA VAL A 198 12.35 -15.25 1.69
C VAL A 198 11.81 -16.56 2.24
N LYS A 199 10.84 -17.13 1.54
CA LYS A 199 10.24 -18.41 1.88
C LYS A 199 11.23 -19.57 1.73
N ASP A 200 11.88 -19.63 0.58
CA ASP A 200 12.73 -20.74 0.17
C ASP A 200 13.69 -20.32 -0.97
N GLU A 201 14.57 -21.25 -1.36
CA GLU A 201 15.53 -21.05 -2.44
C GLU A 201 14.86 -20.79 -3.80
N ASN A 202 13.66 -21.31 -4.04
CA ASN A 202 12.95 -21.06 -5.30
C ASN A 202 12.55 -19.59 -5.44
N VAL A 203 12.09 -18.96 -4.34
CA VAL A 203 11.80 -17.53 -4.29
C VAL A 203 13.07 -16.72 -4.46
N GLU A 204 14.17 -17.07 -3.75
CA GLU A 204 15.48 -16.43 -3.91
C GLU A 204 15.95 -16.46 -5.38
N ASN A 205 15.91 -17.63 -6.01
CA ASN A 205 16.38 -17.81 -7.39
C ASN A 205 15.66 -16.92 -8.40
N LYS A 206 14.41 -16.52 -8.12
CA LYS A 206 13.65 -15.63 -9.01
C LYS A 206 14.05 -14.16 -8.90
N ILE A 207 14.68 -13.74 -7.79
CA ILE A 207 14.95 -12.32 -7.51
C ILE A 207 16.43 -11.99 -7.31
N LYS A 208 17.31 -12.95 -6.98
CA LYS A 208 18.71 -12.72 -6.59
C LYS A 208 19.53 -11.95 -7.64
N ASN A 209 19.24 -12.11 -8.91
CA ASN A 209 19.95 -11.40 -9.98
C ASN A 209 19.71 -9.87 -9.99
N LYS A 210 18.71 -9.40 -9.24
CA LYS A 210 18.36 -7.98 -9.13
C LYS A 210 19.00 -7.30 -7.92
N ILE A 211 19.38 -8.08 -6.90
CA ILE A 211 19.88 -7.62 -5.60
C ILE A 211 21.10 -8.42 -5.17
N THR A 212 22.12 -8.45 -6.02
CA THR A 212 23.29 -9.33 -5.91
C THR A 212 24.11 -9.17 -4.62
N HIS A 213 24.02 -8.02 -3.94
CA HIS A 213 24.77 -7.73 -2.71
C HIS A 213 23.88 -7.77 -1.44
N TRP A 214 22.63 -8.18 -1.59
CA TRP A 214 21.74 -8.34 -0.46
C TRP A 214 21.94 -9.68 0.21
N LYS A 215 21.79 -9.71 1.56
CA LYS A 215 21.82 -10.93 2.36
C LYS A 215 20.45 -11.59 2.32
N PHE A 216 20.40 -12.83 1.84
CA PHE A 216 19.18 -13.65 1.92
C PHE A 216 19.13 -14.37 3.26
N GLN A 217 17.93 -14.41 3.85
CA GLN A 217 17.59 -15.19 5.03
C GLN A 217 16.34 -16.02 4.72
N TYR A 218 16.28 -17.21 5.25
CA TYR A 218 15.09 -18.06 5.15
C TYR A 218 14.31 -17.98 6.46
N LYS A 219 12.98 -17.89 6.33
CA LYS A 219 12.11 -17.97 7.51
C LYS A 219 12.33 -19.34 8.16
N ASN A 220 12.88 -19.36 9.38
CA ASN A 220 12.95 -20.59 10.15
C ASN A 220 11.51 -21.06 10.38
N ILE A 221 11.15 -22.16 9.74
CA ILE A 221 9.95 -22.92 10.13
C ILE A 221 10.35 -23.56 11.43
N SER A 222 10.13 -22.86 12.55
CA SER A 222 10.17 -23.48 13.86
C SER A 222 9.14 -24.60 13.80
N SER A 223 9.63 -25.83 13.73
CA SER A 223 8.82 -27.01 13.90
C SER A 223 8.15 -26.93 15.28
N ASN A 224 6.91 -26.43 15.31
CA ASN A 224 6.05 -26.71 16.43
C ASN A 224 5.71 -28.21 16.34
N ILE A 225 6.59 -29.02 16.95
CA ILE A 225 6.30 -30.42 17.36
C ILE A 225 5.65 -30.33 18.73
#